data_9c9387229587a489298ad58dc4d48736
#
_entry.id   9c9387229587a489298ad58dc4d48736
#
_cell.length_a   1.000
_cell.length_b   1.000
_cell.length_c   1.000
_cell.angle_alpha   90.00
_cell.angle_beta   90.00
_cell.angle_gamma   90.00
#
_symmetry.space_group_name_H-M   'P 1'
#
loop_
_entity.id
_entity.type
_entity.pdbx_description
1 polymer ?
#
loop_
_entity_poly.entity_id
_entity_poly.type
_entity_poly.pdbx_seq_one_letter_code
_entity_poly.pdbx_strand_id
1 'polypeptide(L)'
;KGPSASWTSNGILNEHWERLCGGDGFSVLPDLTNPRHVYSTSQFLGLGRNDTRTWQNQDIRPGDPTGAIGDRRNWNTWGKNVPEQVLGNAMHPANWDAGLLISPHDPATIYAGGKHLFRSRDRGTSWEDLGDMTTGVDRATLPLMGKMPDENTLSIDDGVPYYPGVTAIAESPRRKGLLYVGTDDGR
;
A
#
# COMPACT_ATOMS: atom_id res chain seq x y z
N LYS A 1 12.54 11.36 -5.30
CA LYS A 1 13.79 11.68 -4.59
C LYS A 1 14.41 12.91 -5.22
N GLY A 2 14.88 13.83 -4.41
CA GLY A 2 15.57 15.04 -4.85
C GLY A 2 16.78 15.38 -3.97
N PRO A 3 17.61 16.32 -4.40
CA PRO A 3 18.75 16.78 -3.61
C PRO A 3 18.29 17.59 -2.40
N SER A 4 19.09 17.60 -1.34
CA SER A 4 18.88 18.47 -0.17
C SER A 4 19.52 19.85 -0.34
N ALA A 5 20.37 20.02 -1.36
CA ALA A 5 21.02 21.27 -1.69
C ALA A 5 21.16 21.42 -3.21
N SER A 6 21.26 22.66 -3.68
CA SER A 6 21.51 22.99 -5.08
C SER A 6 22.87 23.64 -5.25
N TRP A 7 23.54 23.31 -6.35
CA TRP A 7 24.83 23.89 -6.78
C TRP A 7 24.65 25.13 -7.67
N THR A 8 23.41 25.44 -8.01
CA THR A 8 23.08 26.53 -8.93
C THR A 8 22.38 27.68 -8.21
N SER A 9 22.53 28.89 -8.74
CA SER A 9 21.80 30.07 -8.24
C SER A 9 20.27 29.96 -8.43
N ASN A 10 19.81 29.04 -9.28
CA ASN A 10 18.39 28.81 -9.58
C ASN A 10 17.69 27.89 -8.57
N GLY A 11 18.42 27.40 -7.55
CA GLY A 11 17.87 26.47 -6.57
C GLY A 11 17.70 25.04 -7.10
N ILE A 12 16.77 24.29 -6.48
CA ILE A 12 16.45 22.92 -6.87
C ILE A 12 15.40 22.97 -7.99
N LEU A 13 15.75 22.42 -9.15
CA LEU A 13 14.89 22.37 -10.33
C LEU A 13 14.21 21.01 -10.46
N ASN A 14 13.15 20.93 -11.31
CA ASN A 14 12.40 19.69 -11.54
C ASN A 14 13.28 18.56 -12.08
N GLU A 15 14.29 18.88 -12.89
CA GLU A 15 15.26 17.91 -13.43
C GLU A 15 16.12 17.24 -12.37
N HIS A 16 16.17 17.80 -11.15
CA HIS A 16 16.90 17.23 -10.03
C HIS A 16 16.09 16.16 -9.28
N TRP A 17 14.83 15.96 -9.66
CA TRP A 17 13.95 15.01 -8.98
C TRP A 17 13.85 13.69 -9.74
N GLU A 18 14.11 12.61 -9.03
CA GLU A 18 13.96 11.26 -9.54
C GLU A 18 12.62 10.66 -9.11
N ARG A 19 11.89 10.11 -10.09
CA ARG A 19 10.61 9.44 -9.84
C ARG A 19 10.86 8.05 -9.26
N LEU A 20 10.19 7.71 -8.17
CA LEU A 20 10.28 6.41 -7.52
C LEU A 20 9.17 5.45 -7.96
N CYS A 21 7.93 5.93 -8.06
CA CYS A 21 6.77 5.14 -8.47
C CYS A 21 5.81 5.94 -9.33
N GLY A 22 4.81 5.27 -9.91
CA GLY A 22 3.69 5.89 -10.61
C GLY A 22 2.49 6.11 -9.71
N GLY A 23 1.48 6.81 -10.22
CA GLY A 23 0.25 7.11 -9.49
C GLY A 23 0.42 8.21 -8.45
N ASP A 24 -0.56 8.30 -7.52
CA ASP A 24 -0.48 9.17 -6.35
C ASP A 24 0.43 8.51 -5.32
N GLY A 25 1.46 9.22 -4.89
CA GLY A 25 2.43 8.70 -3.94
C GLY A 25 1.96 8.93 -2.51
N PHE A 26 2.10 7.91 -1.65
CA PHE A 26 1.78 7.99 -0.22
C PHE A 26 3.03 7.86 0.63
N SER A 27 3.56 6.65 0.79
CA SER A 27 4.71 6.41 1.65
C SER A 27 6.00 6.26 0.84
N VAL A 28 7.07 6.84 1.35
CA VAL A 28 8.44 6.63 0.85
C VAL A 28 9.34 6.32 2.04
N LEU A 29 9.78 5.07 2.15
CA LEU A 29 10.55 4.57 3.27
C LEU A 29 11.93 4.07 2.79
N PRO A 30 13.04 4.78 3.13
CA PRO A 30 14.38 4.27 2.87
C PRO A 30 14.73 3.12 3.82
N ASP A 31 15.39 2.09 3.33
CA ASP A 31 16.03 1.08 4.16
C ASP A 31 17.29 1.70 4.79
N LEU A 32 17.24 1.94 6.10
CA LEU A 32 18.33 2.64 6.81
C LEU A 32 19.62 1.81 6.90
N THR A 33 19.55 0.50 6.69
CA THR A 33 20.72 -0.40 6.69
C THR A 33 21.22 -0.71 5.28
N ASN A 34 20.40 -0.47 4.27
CA ASN A 34 20.77 -0.62 2.87
C ASN A 34 20.23 0.56 2.05
N PRO A 35 20.95 1.68 1.99
CA PRO A 35 20.50 2.91 1.33
C PRO A 35 20.27 2.75 -0.18
N ARG A 36 20.62 1.60 -0.73
CA ARG A 36 20.30 1.21 -2.09
C ARG A 36 18.80 0.96 -2.28
N HIS A 37 18.09 0.55 -1.23
CA HIS A 37 16.67 0.24 -1.30
C HIS A 37 15.81 1.36 -0.74
N VAL A 38 14.82 1.77 -1.51
CA VAL A 38 13.76 2.67 -1.08
C VAL A 38 12.41 2.06 -1.46
N TYR A 39 11.54 1.90 -0.47
CA TYR A 39 10.17 1.43 -0.70
C TYR A 39 9.27 2.62 -0.97
N SER A 40 8.35 2.45 -1.90
CA SER A 40 7.36 3.49 -2.21
C SER A 40 6.00 2.86 -2.46
N THR A 41 4.95 3.56 -2.02
CA THR A 41 3.57 3.13 -2.26
C THR A 41 2.82 4.11 -3.14
N SER A 42 1.83 3.59 -3.83
CA SER A 42 0.78 4.32 -4.53
C SER A 42 -0.57 3.68 -4.23
N GLN A 43 -1.64 4.15 -4.90
CA GLN A 43 -3.01 3.68 -4.67
C GLN A 43 -3.10 2.16 -4.65
N PHE A 44 -4.00 1.64 -3.80
CA PHE A 44 -4.36 0.22 -3.72
C PHE A 44 -3.16 -0.70 -3.47
N LEU A 45 -2.33 -0.28 -2.52
CA LEU A 45 -1.08 -0.98 -2.16
C LEU A 45 -0.15 -1.19 -3.38
N GLY A 46 -0.11 -0.23 -4.32
CA GLY A 46 0.95 -0.22 -5.32
C GLY A 46 2.29 -0.09 -4.58
N LEU A 47 3.02 -1.19 -4.39
CA LEU A 47 4.22 -1.25 -3.57
C LEU A 47 5.44 -1.63 -4.41
N GLY A 48 6.39 -0.71 -4.47
CA GLY A 48 7.64 -0.89 -5.19
C GLY A 48 8.87 -0.82 -4.29
N ARG A 49 9.87 -1.62 -4.60
CA ARG A 49 11.24 -1.48 -4.10
C ARG A 49 12.11 -0.88 -5.18
N ASN A 50 12.61 0.31 -4.93
CA ASN A 50 13.45 1.04 -5.87
C ASN A 50 14.93 0.82 -5.52
N ASP A 51 15.73 0.50 -6.54
CA ASP A 51 17.18 0.47 -6.44
C ASP A 51 17.74 1.85 -6.76
N THR A 52 18.31 2.54 -5.77
CA THR A 52 18.80 3.91 -5.93
C THR A 52 20.06 4.04 -6.80
N ARG A 53 20.65 2.94 -7.25
CA ARG A 53 21.80 2.94 -8.16
C ARG A 53 21.38 2.82 -9.63
N THR A 54 20.39 1.97 -9.89
CA THR A 54 19.92 1.67 -11.24
C THR A 54 18.61 2.36 -11.58
N TRP A 55 17.93 2.92 -10.59
CA TRP A 55 16.58 3.49 -10.69
C TRP A 55 15.53 2.49 -11.18
N GLN A 56 15.83 1.20 -11.08
CA GLN A 56 14.85 0.17 -11.36
C GLN A 56 13.86 0.06 -10.21
N ASN A 57 12.59 0.04 -10.55
CA ASN A 57 11.50 -0.27 -9.65
C ASN A 57 11.11 -1.73 -9.82
N GLN A 58 11.11 -2.47 -8.73
CA GLN A 58 10.56 -3.82 -8.65
C GLN A 58 9.23 -3.77 -7.93
N ASP A 59 8.16 -4.22 -8.58
CA ASP A 59 6.88 -4.45 -7.90
C ASP A 59 7.04 -5.62 -6.92
N ILE A 60 6.80 -5.33 -5.65
CA ILE A 60 6.94 -6.29 -4.54
C ILE A 60 5.64 -6.45 -3.75
N ARG A 61 4.51 -6.06 -4.31
CA ARG A 61 3.22 -6.22 -3.62
C ARG A 61 3.00 -7.67 -3.19
N PRO A 62 2.36 -7.88 -2.01
CA PRO A 62 1.81 -9.17 -1.69
C PRO A 62 0.89 -9.62 -2.82
N GLY A 63 1.14 -10.78 -3.37
CA GLY A 63 0.36 -11.31 -4.49
C GLY A 63 0.31 -12.82 -4.44
N ASP A 64 -0.51 -13.39 -5.31
CA ASP A 64 -0.60 -14.82 -5.48
C ASP A 64 0.78 -15.40 -5.86
N PRO A 65 1.36 -16.30 -5.07
CA PRO A 65 2.63 -16.95 -5.38
C PRO A 65 2.55 -17.82 -6.65
N THR A 66 1.35 -18.13 -7.15
CA THR A 66 1.17 -18.95 -8.36
C THR A 66 1.37 -18.15 -9.66
N GLY A 67 1.50 -16.81 -9.58
CA GLY A 67 1.68 -15.97 -10.76
C GLY A 67 0.48 -15.92 -11.70
N ALA A 68 -0.67 -16.48 -11.30
CA ALA A 68 -1.91 -16.46 -12.07
C ALA A 68 -2.56 -15.06 -12.16
N ILE A 69 -1.87 -14.05 -11.67
CA ILE A 69 -2.32 -12.66 -11.71
C ILE A 69 -2.44 -12.23 -13.16
N GLY A 70 -3.66 -12.08 -13.60
CA GLY A 70 -3.99 -11.44 -14.87
C GLY A 70 -3.29 -10.08 -14.99
N ASP A 71 -3.05 -9.65 -16.21
CA ASP A 71 -2.25 -8.47 -16.57
C ASP A 71 -2.48 -7.29 -15.59
N ARG A 72 -1.49 -7.03 -14.75
CA ARG A 72 -1.44 -5.90 -13.78
C ARG A 72 -1.64 -4.53 -14.44
N ARG A 73 -1.60 -4.47 -15.76
CA ARG A 73 -1.76 -3.26 -16.58
C ARG A 73 -3.20 -2.98 -16.97
N ASN A 74 -4.15 -3.84 -16.61
CA ASN A 74 -5.54 -3.61 -16.97
C ASN A 74 -6.23 -2.63 -15.99
N TRP A 75 -5.95 -1.35 -16.16
CA TRP A 75 -6.56 -0.24 -15.44
C TRP A 75 -8.08 -0.16 -15.58
N ASN A 76 -8.66 -0.83 -16.57
CA ASN A 76 -10.10 -0.82 -16.84
C ASN A 76 -10.93 -1.60 -15.81
N THR A 77 -10.29 -2.39 -14.96
CA THR A 77 -10.96 -3.09 -13.86
C THR A 77 -10.94 -2.31 -12.55
N TRP A 78 -10.21 -1.19 -12.50
CA TRP A 78 -10.12 -0.33 -11.34
C TRP A 78 -11.40 0.51 -11.22
N GLY A 79 -12.06 0.46 -10.05
CA GLY A 79 -13.25 1.28 -9.76
C GLY A 79 -14.58 0.75 -10.31
N LYS A 80 -14.63 -0.46 -10.84
CA LYS A 80 -15.90 -1.17 -11.05
C LYS A 80 -16.06 -2.16 -9.91
N ASN A 81 -17.28 -2.34 -9.43
CA ASN A 81 -17.66 -3.42 -8.51
C ASN A 81 -17.31 -4.76 -9.16
N VAL A 82 -16.03 -5.12 -9.12
CA VAL A 82 -15.56 -6.41 -9.61
C VAL A 82 -15.76 -7.37 -8.46
N PRO A 83 -16.61 -8.39 -8.58
CA PRO A 83 -16.81 -9.36 -7.52
C PRO A 83 -15.45 -9.89 -7.05
N GLU A 84 -15.29 -10.09 -5.74
CA GLU A 84 -14.08 -10.65 -5.13
C GLU A 84 -13.63 -11.93 -5.83
N GLN A 85 -14.59 -12.71 -6.37
CA GLN A 85 -14.31 -13.91 -7.16
C GLN A 85 -13.65 -13.64 -8.53
N VAL A 86 -13.77 -12.43 -9.07
CA VAL A 86 -13.14 -12.05 -10.36
C VAL A 86 -11.80 -11.36 -10.11
N LEU A 87 -11.65 -10.67 -8.98
CA LEU A 87 -10.35 -10.24 -8.47
C LEU A 87 -9.55 -11.43 -7.94
N GLY A 88 -10.22 -12.59 -7.83
CA GLY A 88 -9.74 -13.78 -7.20
C GLY A 88 -8.27 -14.02 -7.46
N ASN A 89 -7.49 -14.06 -6.43
CA ASN A 89 -6.07 -14.38 -6.39
C ASN A 89 -5.11 -13.40 -7.06
N ALA A 90 -5.60 -12.41 -7.81
CA ALA A 90 -4.72 -11.55 -8.60
C ALA A 90 -4.06 -10.44 -7.79
N MET A 91 -4.79 -9.80 -6.89
CA MET A 91 -4.28 -8.77 -5.98
C MET A 91 -5.08 -8.81 -4.68
N HIS A 92 -4.40 -8.71 -3.55
CA HIS A 92 -5.11 -8.54 -2.29
C HIS A 92 -5.80 -7.18 -2.29
N PRO A 93 -7.10 -7.13 -1.95
CA PRO A 93 -7.83 -5.88 -1.86
C PRO A 93 -7.15 -4.94 -0.87
N ALA A 94 -6.95 -3.70 -1.30
CA ALA A 94 -6.40 -2.64 -0.47
C ALA A 94 -7.09 -1.32 -0.82
N ASN A 95 -7.30 -0.49 0.18
CA ASN A 95 -7.92 0.81 -0.02
C ASN A 95 -6.96 1.79 -0.70
N TRP A 96 -7.43 3.00 -0.97
CA TRP A 96 -6.67 4.06 -1.65
C TRP A 96 -5.32 4.28 -1.00
N ASP A 97 -5.29 4.52 0.30
CA ASP A 97 -4.07 4.59 1.10
C ASP A 97 -3.94 3.33 1.96
N ALA A 98 -2.85 2.63 1.80
CA ALA A 98 -2.57 1.36 2.46
C ALA A 98 -1.33 1.47 3.34
N GLY A 99 -1.39 0.90 4.53
CA GLY A 99 -0.32 0.97 5.51
C GLY A 99 0.97 0.28 5.03
N LEU A 100 2.11 0.92 5.25
CA LEU A 100 3.44 0.35 5.02
C LEU A 100 4.35 0.65 6.21
N LEU A 101 5.11 -0.34 6.69
CA LEU A 101 6.06 -0.19 7.78
C LEU A 101 7.33 -1.02 7.52
N ILE A 102 8.49 -0.44 7.76
CA ILE A 102 9.73 -1.19 7.96
C ILE A 102 9.89 -1.43 9.47
N SER A 103 10.14 -2.67 9.87
CA SER A 103 10.35 -3.02 11.28
C SER A 103 11.52 -2.24 11.89
N PRO A 104 11.34 -1.61 13.06
CA PRO A 104 12.45 -0.95 13.76
C PRO A 104 13.45 -1.95 14.35
N HIS A 105 13.11 -3.25 14.41
CA HIS A 105 13.97 -4.30 14.96
C HIS A 105 14.76 -5.07 13.89
N ASP A 106 14.29 -5.05 12.64
CA ASP A 106 14.91 -5.77 11.55
C ASP A 106 14.51 -5.14 10.21
N PRO A 107 15.38 -4.35 9.58
CA PRO A 107 15.08 -3.65 8.34
C PRO A 107 14.80 -4.56 7.13
N ALA A 108 15.11 -5.87 7.22
CA ALA A 108 14.69 -6.83 6.21
C ALA A 108 13.21 -7.20 6.35
N THR A 109 12.64 -6.94 7.53
CA THR A 109 11.21 -7.18 7.81
C THR A 109 10.40 -5.94 7.47
N ILE A 110 9.42 -6.10 6.58
CA ILE A 110 8.44 -5.07 6.22
C ILE A 110 7.02 -5.60 6.38
N TYR A 111 6.10 -4.71 6.72
CA TYR A 111 4.67 -4.99 6.83
C TYR A 111 3.91 -4.15 5.81
N ALA A 112 2.93 -4.74 5.18
CA ALA A 112 2.06 -4.07 4.23
C ALA A 112 0.59 -4.40 4.55
N GLY A 113 -0.26 -3.39 4.51
CA GLY A 113 -1.68 -3.52 4.85
C GLY A 113 -2.56 -3.42 3.62
N GLY A 114 -3.49 -4.37 3.49
CA GLY A 114 -4.63 -4.32 2.62
C GLY A 114 -5.85 -4.72 3.46
N LYS A 115 -6.77 -5.53 2.92
CA LYS A 115 -7.77 -6.21 3.75
C LYS A 115 -7.08 -7.11 4.79
N HIS A 116 -6.02 -7.79 4.36
CA HIS A 116 -5.12 -8.54 5.22
C HIS A 116 -3.89 -7.74 5.60
N LEU A 117 -3.24 -8.13 6.67
CA LEU A 117 -1.91 -7.71 7.03
C LEU A 117 -0.89 -8.71 6.50
N PHE A 118 0.12 -8.21 5.80
CA PHE A 118 1.19 -9.03 5.26
C PHE A 118 2.53 -8.71 5.92
N ARG A 119 3.37 -9.73 6.04
CA ARG A 119 4.75 -9.59 6.51
C ARG A 119 5.72 -10.19 5.51
N SER A 120 6.75 -9.45 5.15
CA SER A 120 7.94 -9.97 4.48
C SER A 120 9.11 -9.96 5.45
N ARG A 121 10.01 -10.93 5.35
CA ARG A 121 11.27 -10.99 6.12
C ARG A 121 12.50 -10.88 5.23
N ASP A 122 12.29 -10.66 3.95
CA ASP A 122 13.30 -10.66 2.88
C ASP A 122 13.15 -9.45 1.94
N ARG A 123 12.79 -8.30 2.53
CA ARG A 123 12.66 -7.03 1.79
C ARG A 123 11.60 -7.07 0.68
N GLY A 124 10.51 -7.80 0.89
CA GLY A 124 9.40 -7.89 -0.06
C GLY A 124 9.59 -8.92 -1.16
N THR A 125 10.58 -9.82 -1.05
CA THR A 125 10.77 -10.90 -2.04
C THR A 125 9.70 -11.99 -1.86
N SER A 126 9.36 -12.30 -0.61
CA SER A 126 8.25 -13.20 -0.27
C SER A 126 7.38 -12.60 0.84
N TRP A 127 6.14 -13.06 0.93
CA TRP A 127 5.15 -12.56 1.86
C TRP A 127 4.45 -13.68 2.62
N GLU A 128 4.24 -13.42 3.90
CA GLU A 128 3.41 -14.20 4.80
C GLU A 128 2.11 -13.44 5.04
N ASP A 129 0.98 -14.06 4.83
CA ASP A 129 -0.34 -13.52 5.15
C ASP A 129 -0.62 -13.74 6.64
N LEU A 130 -0.82 -12.65 7.37
CA LEU A 130 -1.14 -12.66 8.81
C LEU A 130 -2.66 -12.63 9.09
N GLY A 131 -3.48 -12.63 8.03
CA GLY A 131 -4.93 -12.70 8.10
C GLY A 131 -5.66 -11.37 7.94
N ASP A 132 -6.99 -11.48 7.88
CA ASP A 132 -7.93 -10.36 7.79
C ASP A 132 -7.94 -9.57 9.12
N MET A 133 -7.64 -8.28 9.05
CA MET A 133 -7.60 -7.39 10.22
C MET A 133 -8.88 -6.55 10.35
N THR A 134 -9.80 -6.66 9.43
CA THR A 134 -11.02 -5.85 9.38
C THR A 134 -12.13 -6.41 10.25
N THR A 135 -13.19 -5.63 10.48
CA THR A 135 -14.40 -6.12 11.14
C THR A 135 -15.36 -6.82 10.18
N GLY A 136 -15.11 -6.70 8.87
CA GLY A 136 -15.97 -7.24 7.83
C GLY A 136 -17.28 -6.47 7.65
N VAL A 137 -17.35 -5.23 8.15
CA VAL A 137 -18.55 -4.39 8.02
C VAL A 137 -18.83 -4.07 6.56
N ASP A 138 -20.08 -4.26 6.15
CA ASP A 138 -20.55 -3.85 4.82
C ASP A 138 -20.79 -2.33 4.81
N ARG A 139 -20.09 -1.61 3.95
CA ARG A 139 -20.20 -0.16 3.79
C ARG A 139 -21.62 0.27 3.44
N ALA A 140 -22.37 -0.51 2.69
CA ALA A 140 -23.75 -0.21 2.32
C ALA A 140 -24.70 -0.16 3.52
N THR A 141 -24.29 -0.75 4.65
CA THR A 141 -25.08 -0.73 5.90
C THR A 141 -24.70 0.43 6.82
N LEU A 142 -23.74 1.26 6.44
CA LEU A 142 -23.28 2.38 7.26
C LEU A 142 -23.94 3.69 6.82
N PRO A 143 -24.39 4.52 7.77
CA PRO A 143 -24.89 5.84 7.43
C PRO A 143 -23.77 6.74 6.93
N LEU A 144 -24.00 7.44 5.84
CA LEU A 144 -23.14 8.50 5.32
C LEU A 144 -23.71 9.85 5.79
N MET A 145 -22.92 10.60 6.56
CA MET A 145 -23.36 11.89 7.12
C MET A 145 -24.73 11.83 7.84
N GLY A 146 -25.00 10.73 8.54
CA GLY A 146 -26.23 10.51 9.29
C GLY A 146 -27.43 10.01 8.48
N LYS A 147 -27.24 9.69 7.18
CA LYS A 147 -28.25 9.12 6.29
C LYS A 147 -27.82 7.77 5.76
N MET A 148 -28.75 6.81 5.71
CA MET A 148 -28.47 5.53 5.04
C MET A 148 -28.32 5.77 3.53
N PRO A 149 -27.34 5.10 2.88
CA PRO A 149 -27.22 5.13 1.43
C PRO A 149 -28.50 4.62 0.74
N ASP A 150 -28.91 5.27 -0.33
CA ASP A 150 -30.01 4.90 -1.19
C ASP A 150 -29.62 5.03 -2.67
N GLU A 151 -30.57 4.79 -3.57
CA GLU A 151 -30.37 4.87 -5.02
C GLU A 151 -29.95 6.28 -5.53
N ASN A 152 -30.17 7.33 -4.72
CA ASN A 152 -29.80 8.70 -5.02
C ASN A 152 -28.47 9.12 -4.39
N THR A 153 -27.82 8.22 -3.67
CA THR A 153 -26.50 8.48 -3.07
C THR A 153 -25.46 8.51 -4.17
N LEU A 154 -24.89 9.68 -4.42
CA LEU A 154 -24.02 9.95 -5.57
C LEU A 154 -22.77 9.10 -5.59
N SER A 155 -22.23 8.77 -4.43
CA SER A 155 -20.97 8.01 -4.37
C SER A 155 -20.79 7.40 -2.98
N ILE A 156 -20.84 6.06 -2.94
CA ILE A 156 -20.54 5.31 -1.73
C ILE A 156 -19.05 4.89 -1.72
N ASP A 157 -18.51 4.60 -2.90
CA ASP A 157 -17.23 3.90 -3.07
C ASP A 157 -16.13 4.75 -3.70
N ASP A 158 -16.34 6.05 -3.94
CA ASP A 158 -15.31 6.92 -4.52
C ASP A 158 -14.12 7.03 -3.58
N GLY A 159 -12.95 6.62 -4.10
CA GLY A 159 -11.71 6.59 -3.34
C GLY A 159 -11.57 5.44 -2.33
N VAL A 160 -12.61 4.62 -2.14
CA VAL A 160 -12.60 3.49 -1.20
C VAL A 160 -13.19 2.21 -1.82
N PRO A 161 -12.70 1.78 -3.01
CA PRO A 161 -13.29 0.64 -3.73
C PRO A 161 -13.12 -0.69 -2.99
N TYR A 162 -12.22 -0.75 -2.01
CA TYR A 162 -11.89 -1.93 -1.22
C TYR A 162 -12.00 -1.63 0.27
N TYR A 163 -13.18 -1.30 0.71
CA TYR A 163 -13.50 -1.13 2.13
C TYR A 163 -14.00 -2.47 2.72
N PRO A 164 -13.59 -2.84 3.93
CA PRO A 164 -12.59 -2.18 4.78
C PRO A 164 -11.14 -2.58 4.51
N GLY A 165 -10.19 -1.82 5.03
CA GLY A 165 -8.76 -2.09 4.86
C GLY A 165 -7.86 -1.53 5.97
N VAL A 166 -6.64 -2.04 6.03
CA VAL A 166 -5.59 -1.58 6.94
C VAL A 166 -4.98 -0.29 6.40
N THR A 167 -5.09 0.79 7.16
CA THR A 167 -4.58 2.12 6.80
C THR A 167 -3.38 2.56 7.65
N ALA A 168 -3.21 1.97 8.83
CA ALA A 168 -2.12 2.31 9.72
C ALA A 168 -1.48 1.06 10.33
N ILE A 169 -0.14 1.04 10.37
CA ILE A 169 0.64 -0.04 10.98
C ILE A 169 1.77 0.58 11.79
N ALA A 170 1.94 0.12 13.02
CA ALA A 170 3.09 0.44 13.85
C ALA A 170 3.59 -0.80 14.58
N GLU A 171 4.90 -0.95 14.75
CA GLU A 171 5.50 -1.97 15.60
C GLU A 171 6.10 -1.30 16.84
N SER A 172 5.87 -1.92 18.00
CA SER A 172 6.44 -1.43 19.25
C SER A 172 7.97 -1.37 19.17
N PRO A 173 8.61 -0.22 19.43
CA PRO A 173 10.06 -0.14 19.43
C PRO A 173 10.71 -0.89 20.59
N ARG A 174 9.91 -1.27 21.61
CA ARG A 174 10.39 -2.00 22.81
C ARG A 174 10.18 -3.50 22.73
N ARG A 175 9.24 -3.96 21.86
CA ARG A 175 8.89 -5.39 21.80
C ARG A 175 8.72 -5.80 20.35
N LYS A 176 9.69 -6.55 19.85
CA LYS A 176 9.66 -7.12 18.50
C LYS A 176 8.40 -7.96 18.30
N GLY A 177 7.71 -7.75 17.18
CA GLY A 177 6.51 -8.48 16.79
C GLY A 177 5.22 -8.02 17.47
N LEU A 178 5.25 -7.03 18.37
CA LEU A 178 4.04 -6.39 18.87
C LEU A 178 3.62 -5.29 17.91
N LEU A 179 2.55 -5.56 17.16
CA LEU A 179 2.00 -4.67 16.15
C LEU A 179 0.74 -3.98 16.66
N TYR A 180 0.57 -2.74 16.25
CA TYR A 180 -0.65 -1.98 16.34
C TYR A 180 -1.13 -1.75 14.90
N VAL A 181 -2.36 -2.13 14.63
CA VAL A 181 -2.96 -2.08 13.30
C VAL A 181 -4.26 -1.31 13.40
N GLY A 182 -4.44 -0.30 12.57
CA GLY A 182 -5.67 0.45 12.45
C GLY A 182 -6.30 0.22 11.09
N THR A 183 -7.63 0.04 11.09
CA THR A 183 -8.43 -0.13 9.88
C THR A 183 -9.42 1.02 9.72
N ASP A 184 -9.85 1.28 8.50
CA ASP A 184 -10.81 2.34 8.19
C ASP A 184 -12.25 2.01 8.60
N ASP A 185 -12.53 0.78 9.03
CA ASP A 185 -13.81 0.35 9.63
C ASP A 185 -13.82 0.41 11.16
N GLY A 186 -12.79 1.00 11.76
CA GLY A 186 -12.77 1.32 13.20
C GLY A 186 -12.28 0.19 14.11
N ARG A 187 -11.49 -0.74 13.61
CA ARG A 187 -10.79 -1.76 14.40
C ARG A 187 -9.34 -1.37 14.71
#